data_7341644037477fbf17feb46866344d43
#
_entry.id   7341644037477fbf17feb46866344d43
#
_cell.length_a   1.000
_cell.length_b   1.000
_cell.length_c   1.000
_cell.angle_alpha   90.00
_cell.angle_beta   90.00
_cell.angle_gamma   90.00
#
_symmetry.space_group_name_H-M   'P 1'
#
loop_
_entity.id
_entity.type
_entity.pdbx_description
1 polymer ?
#
loop_
_entity_poly.entity_id
_entity_poly.type
_entity_poly.pdbx_seq_one_letter_code
_entity_poly.pdbx_strand_id
1 'polypeptide(L)'
;MTNEINHANPAALHSVPYHVGIIMDGNGRWAQARGRPRLAGHQAGVDNIRRILEASVRYGIKVLTIYAFSTENWQRPMDEVMGLMQLLSLTIKRQLNELHKNGVQIRHSGRMAGINPDLQAQIRHALEVTQHNDRIILNVAFNYGGRAEILDAVRQVIADGIPPDSLTEELFSRYLYTCDLPDADLIIRTGGEWRLSNFLIWQAAYAEYYTTPTYWPDFDEEELYKALLEYNARERRFGRVLQQT
;
A
#
# COMPACT_ATOMS: atom_id res chain seq x y z
N MET A 1 15.93 35.95 6.50
CA MET A 1 14.54 35.55 6.23
C MET A 1 14.44 34.11 6.66
N THR A 2 13.91 33.88 7.85
CA THR A 2 13.72 32.57 8.47
C THR A 2 12.59 31.89 7.71
N ASN A 3 12.92 30.81 6.96
CA ASN A 3 11.93 29.88 6.43
C ASN A 3 11.22 29.23 7.63
N GLU A 4 10.08 29.75 8.02
CA GLU A 4 9.13 29.00 8.83
C GLU A 4 8.69 27.79 8.00
N ILE A 5 9.16 26.62 8.40
CA ILE A 5 8.66 25.34 7.91
C ILE A 5 7.18 25.30 8.36
N ASN A 6 6.30 25.57 7.42
CA ASN A 6 4.85 25.52 7.63
C ASN A 6 4.51 24.05 7.89
N HIS A 7 4.51 23.66 9.16
CA HIS A 7 4.09 22.30 9.54
C HIS A 7 2.68 22.10 9.01
N ALA A 8 2.51 21.08 8.17
CA ALA A 8 1.23 20.67 7.64
C ALA A 8 0.20 20.59 8.77
N ASN A 9 -0.84 21.42 8.67
CA ASN A 9 -1.85 21.56 9.74
C ASN A 9 -2.97 20.52 9.56
N PRO A 10 -3.00 19.43 10.35
CA PRO A 10 -4.06 18.41 10.24
C PRO A 10 -5.47 18.99 10.39
N ALA A 11 -5.62 20.09 11.13
CA ALA A 11 -6.92 20.76 11.34
C ALA A 11 -7.52 21.39 10.08
N ALA A 12 -6.76 21.51 8.98
CA ALA A 12 -7.26 22.00 7.70
C ALA A 12 -7.96 20.92 6.86
N LEU A 13 -7.90 19.64 7.27
CA LEU A 13 -8.54 18.53 6.56
C LEU A 13 -9.93 18.28 7.15
N HIS A 14 -10.99 18.51 6.38
CA HIS A 14 -12.38 18.24 6.79
C HIS A 14 -12.73 16.75 6.62
N SER A 15 -12.02 16.05 5.75
CA SER A 15 -12.19 14.63 5.45
C SER A 15 -10.83 14.00 5.20
N VAL A 16 -10.59 12.85 5.82
CA VAL A 16 -9.36 12.07 5.65
C VAL A 16 -9.73 10.69 5.10
N PRO A 17 -9.01 10.17 4.10
CA PRO A 17 -9.25 8.82 3.60
C PRO A 17 -8.97 7.80 4.72
N TYR A 18 -9.88 6.85 4.90
CA TYR A 18 -9.70 5.78 5.88
C TYR A 18 -8.63 4.78 5.43
N HIS A 19 -8.65 4.43 4.13
CA HIS A 19 -7.70 3.50 3.51
C HIS A 19 -6.98 4.18 2.34
N VAL A 20 -5.66 4.26 2.45
CA VAL A 20 -4.77 4.80 1.40
C VAL A 20 -3.92 3.67 0.82
N GLY A 21 -3.96 3.51 -0.50
CA GLY A 21 -3.06 2.64 -1.24
C GLY A 21 -1.92 3.42 -1.89
N ILE A 22 -0.66 2.98 -1.76
CA ILE A 22 0.49 3.67 -2.34
C ILE A 22 1.27 2.75 -3.30
N ILE A 23 1.40 3.19 -4.56
CA ILE A 23 2.30 2.61 -5.54
C ILE A 23 3.64 3.35 -5.43
N MET A 24 4.61 2.71 -4.79
CA MET A 24 5.93 3.24 -4.47
C MET A 24 6.87 3.22 -5.67
N ASP A 25 6.57 4.06 -6.69
CA ASP A 25 7.36 4.11 -7.93
C ASP A 25 8.50 5.13 -7.86
N GLY A 26 9.53 4.88 -8.68
CA GLY A 26 10.66 5.79 -8.84
C GLY A 26 11.94 5.42 -8.09
N ASN A 27 11.96 4.36 -7.26
CA ASN A 27 13.15 3.96 -6.48
C ASN A 27 14.42 3.81 -7.33
N GLY A 28 14.32 3.07 -8.46
CA GLY A 28 15.46 2.87 -9.35
C GLY A 28 15.90 4.16 -10.05
N ARG A 29 14.95 4.99 -10.51
CA ARG A 29 15.24 6.28 -11.14
C ARG A 29 15.88 7.26 -10.15
N TRP A 30 15.41 7.26 -8.92
CA TRP A 30 16.00 8.04 -7.83
C TRP A 30 17.47 7.71 -7.59
N ALA A 31 17.81 6.41 -7.55
CA ALA A 31 19.19 5.96 -7.39
C ALA A 31 20.06 6.34 -8.60
N GLN A 32 19.57 6.10 -9.82
CA GLN A 32 20.27 6.43 -11.06
C GLN A 32 20.57 7.93 -11.17
N ALA A 33 19.62 8.80 -10.83
CA ALA A 33 19.82 10.26 -10.81
C ALA A 33 20.92 10.71 -9.82
N ARG A 34 21.29 9.83 -8.88
CA ARG A 34 22.33 10.08 -7.86
C ARG A 34 23.61 9.25 -8.08
N GLY A 35 23.75 8.61 -9.26
CA GLY A 35 24.88 7.74 -9.55
C GLY A 35 25.00 6.50 -8.66
N ARG A 36 23.89 6.02 -8.10
CA ARG A 36 23.84 4.88 -7.18
C ARG A 36 23.23 3.65 -7.83
N PRO A 37 23.58 2.44 -7.38
CA PRO A 37 22.92 1.20 -7.81
C PRO A 37 21.42 1.24 -7.51
N ARG A 38 20.60 0.61 -8.36
CA ARG A 38 19.13 0.55 -8.19
C ARG A 38 18.70 0.04 -6.80
N LEU A 39 19.43 -0.94 -6.25
CA LEU A 39 19.16 -1.48 -4.91
C LEU A 39 19.27 -0.42 -3.80
N ALA A 40 20.16 0.57 -3.93
CA ALA A 40 20.25 1.69 -2.98
C ALA A 40 18.97 2.54 -2.99
N GLY A 41 18.30 2.67 -4.13
CA GLY A 41 17.00 3.34 -4.20
C GLY A 41 15.89 2.53 -3.53
N HIS A 42 15.92 1.20 -3.66
CA HIS A 42 14.97 0.34 -2.96
C HIS A 42 15.18 0.38 -1.44
N GLN A 43 16.43 0.41 -0.97
CA GLN A 43 16.73 0.59 0.46
C GLN A 43 16.18 1.94 0.98
N ALA A 44 16.46 3.04 0.27
CA ALA A 44 15.93 4.35 0.63
C ALA A 44 14.39 4.38 0.62
N GLY A 45 13.76 3.67 -0.33
CA GLY A 45 12.32 3.50 -0.38
C GLY A 45 11.75 2.73 0.80
N VAL A 46 12.44 1.70 1.28
CA VAL A 46 12.04 0.96 2.49
C VAL A 46 12.14 1.86 3.73
N ASP A 47 13.21 2.61 3.85
CA ASP A 47 13.38 3.55 4.98
C ASP A 47 12.29 4.64 4.99
N ASN A 48 11.79 5.03 3.81
CA ASN A 48 10.70 5.98 3.68
C ASN A 48 9.33 5.45 4.13
N ILE A 49 9.08 4.14 4.08
CA ILE A 49 7.81 3.53 4.54
C ILE A 49 7.51 3.98 5.97
N ARG A 50 8.50 3.95 6.85
CA ARG A 50 8.34 4.34 8.25
C ARG A 50 7.86 5.79 8.36
N ARG A 51 8.51 6.73 7.66
CA ARG A 51 8.16 8.16 7.68
C ARG A 51 6.71 8.39 7.26
N ILE A 52 6.27 7.73 6.19
CA ILE A 52 4.91 7.85 5.68
C ILE A 52 3.90 7.15 6.59
N LEU A 53 4.25 6.02 7.20
CA LEU A 53 3.41 5.34 8.17
C LEU A 53 3.16 6.22 9.42
N GLU A 54 4.20 6.86 9.95
CA GLU A 54 4.10 7.80 11.07
C GLU A 54 3.25 9.02 10.69
N ALA A 55 3.43 9.59 9.50
CA ALA A 55 2.61 10.68 8.97
C ALA A 55 1.14 10.24 8.81
N SER A 56 0.90 9.04 8.29
CA SER A 56 -0.45 8.47 8.13
C SER A 56 -1.19 8.38 9.48
N VAL A 57 -0.49 7.95 10.54
CA VAL A 57 -1.05 7.94 11.90
C VAL A 57 -1.41 9.35 12.37
N ARG A 58 -0.52 10.35 12.14
CA ARG A 58 -0.79 11.75 12.53
C ARG A 58 -2.00 12.34 11.83
N TYR A 59 -2.21 12.00 10.57
CA TYR A 59 -3.39 12.45 9.80
C TYR A 59 -4.66 11.63 10.07
N GLY A 60 -4.59 10.53 10.83
CA GLY A 60 -5.75 9.73 11.21
C GLY A 60 -6.13 8.64 10.19
N ILE A 61 -5.29 8.36 9.19
CA ILE A 61 -5.44 7.23 8.26
C ILE A 61 -5.40 5.94 9.07
N LYS A 62 -6.30 4.99 8.77
CA LYS A 62 -6.44 3.73 9.52
C LYS A 62 -5.82 2.54 8.79
N VAL A 63 -5.81 2.56 7.48
CA VAL A 63 -5.22 1.50 6.66
C VAL A 63 -4.27 2.13 5.63
N LEU A 64 -3.03 1.68 5.63
CA LEU A 64 -2.03 2.03 4.62
C LEU A 64 -1.64 0.75 3.87
N THR A 65 -2.04 0.63 2.60
CA THR A 65 -1.58 -0.46 1.73
C THR A 65 -0.44 0.02 0.84
N ILE A 66 0.70 -0.66 0.91
CA ILE A 66 1.87 -0.36 0.08
C ILE A 66 2.12 -1.45 -0.96
N TYR A 67 2.41 -1.06 -2.21
CA TYR A 67 2.74 -2.00 -3.28
C TYR A 67 4.23 -2.31 -3.27
N ALA A 68 4.62 -3.33 -2.50
CA ALA A 68 6.03 -3.66 -2.26
C ALA A 68 6.65 -4.51 -3.37
N PHE A 69 5.91 -5.51 -3.92
CA PHE A 69 6.39 -6.38 -4.98
C PHE A 69 5.21 -6.98 -5.78
N SER A 70 5.16 -6.68 -7.08
CA SER A 70 4.11 -7.21 -7.95
C SER A 70 4.48 -8.59 -8.51
N THR A 71 3.47 -9.34 -8.95
CA THR A 71 3.67 -10.62 -9.67
C THR A 71 4.52 -10.45 -10.94
N GLU A 72 4.43 -9.30 -11.60
CA GLU A 72 5.23 -8.97 -12.79
C GLU A 72 6.70 -8.72 -12.47
N ASN A 73 7.03 -8.37 -11.22
CA ASN A 73 8.42 -8.10 -10.81
C ASN A 73 9.31 -9.36 -10.79
N TRP A 74 8.73 -10.56 -10.80
CA TRP A 74 9.48 -11.79 -11.00
C TRP A 74 10.20 -11.87 -12.36
N GLN A 75 9.77 -11.07 -13.35
CA GLN A 75 10.41 -10.98 -14.67
C GLN A 75 11.65 -10.06 -14.69
N ARG A 76 11.97 -9.41 -13.57
CA ARG A 76 13.19 -8.60 -13.45
C ARG A 76 14.45 -9.48 -13.44
N PRO A 77 15.64 -8.89 -13.68
CA PRO A 77 16.91 -9.62 -13.51
C PRO A 77 16.96 -10.31 -12.14
N MET A 78 17.48 -11.54 -12.13
CA MET A 78 17.47 -12.43 -10.96
C MET A 78 18.21 -11.79 -9.75
N ASP A 79 19.31 -11.09 -10.01
CA ASP A 79 20.08 -10.36 -8.99
C ASP A 79 19.27 -9.25 -8.31
N GLU A 80 18.45 -8.50 -9.09
CA GLU A 80 17.53 -7.50 -8.54
C GLU A 80 16.45 -8.17 -7.69
N VAL A 81 15.84 -9.27 -8.17
CA VAL A 81 14.82 -10.01 -7.43
C VAL A 81 15.38 -10.57 -6.13
N MET A 82 16.53 -11.21 -6.15
CA MET A 82 17.18 -11.74 -4.95
C MET A 82 17.53 -10.62 -3.96
N GLY A 83 18.03 -9.49 -4.45
CA GLY A 83 18.30 -8.30 -3.62
C GLY A 83 17.04 -7.77 -2.92
N LEU A 84 15.90 -7.73 -3.62
CA LEU A 84 14.63 -7.31 -3.04
C LEU A 84 14.11 -8.29 -1.98
N MET A 85 14.23 -9.62 -2.21
CA MET A 85 13.86 -10.63 -1.22
C MET A 85 14.72 -10.51 0.05
N GLN A 86 16.03 -10.33 -0.11
CA GLN A 86 16.95 -10.12 1.00
C GLN A 86 16.63 -8.83 1.76
N LEU A 87 16.35 -7.74 1.04
CA LEU A 87 15.97 -6.45 1.62
C LEU A 87 14.71 -6.58 2.47
N LEU A 88 13.67 -7.27 1.99
CA LEU A 88 12.45 -7.51 2.76
C LEU A 88 12.75 -8.32 4.03
N SER A 89 13.52 -9.42 3.92
CA SER A 89 13.91 -10.24 5.07
C SER A 89 14.63 -9.43 6.15
N LEU A 90 15.59 -8.60 5.74
CA LEU A 90 16.33 -7.72 6.66
C LEU A 90 15.42 -6.65 7.29
N THR A 91 14.49 -6.11 6.51
CA THR A 91 13.52 -5.10 6.98
C THR A 91 12.61 -5.67 8.06
N ILE A 92 12.04 -6.86 7.84
CA ILE A 92 11.21 -7.54 8.85
C ILE A 92 12.01 -7.70 10.15
N LYS A 93 13.22 -8.28 10.08
CA LYS A 93 14.06 -8.49 11.27
C LYS A 93 14.40 -7.20 12.03
N ARG A 94 14.62 -6.11 11.32
CA ARG A 94 15.03 -4.82 11.92
C ARG A 94 13.88 -4.03 12.49
N GLN A 95 12.70 -4.07 11.83
CA GLN A 95 11.61 -3.14 12.14
C GLN A 95 10.44 -3.78 12.90
N LEU A 96 10.29 -5.12 12.90
CA LEU A 96 9.14 -5.79 13.49
C LEU A 96 8.86 -5.37 14.94
N ASN A 97 9.88 -5.41 15.79
CA ASN A 97 9.73 -5.06 17.21
C ASN A 97 9.29 -3.60 17.42
N GLU A 98 9.78 -2.69 16.58
CA GLU A 98 9.45 -1.29 16.67
C GLU A 98 8.01 -1.05 16.16
N LEU A 99 7.64 -1.65 15.02
CA LEU A 99 6.28 -1.58 14.49
C LEU A 99 5.27 -2.13 15.50
N HIS A 100 5.59 -3.27 16.11
CA HIS A 100 4.74 -3.86 17.16
C HIS A 100 4.58 -2.92 18.37
N LYS A 101 5.68 -2.38 18.91
CA LYS A 101 5.65 -1.42 20.03
C LYS A 101 4.84 -0.17 19.71
N ASN A 102 4.85 0.25 18.45
CA ASN A 102 4.09 1.41 17.97
C ASN A 102 2.63 1.10 17.63
N GLY A 103 2.14 -0.12 17.91
CA GLY A 103 0.75 -0.50 17.70
C GLY A 103 0.37 -0.69 16.23
N VAL A 104 1.34 -0.95 15.34
CA VAL A 104 1.08 -1.20 13.92
C VAL A 104 0.68 -2.67 13.74
N GLN A 105 -0.48 -2.91 13.15
CA GLN A 105 -0.89 -4.23 12.69
C GLN A 105 -0.36 -4.45 11.27
N ILE A 106 0.44 -5.50 11.07
CA ILE A 106 0.92 -5.88 9.74
C ILE A 106 -0.05 -6.88 9.11
N ARG A 107 -0.41 -6.63 7.85
CA ARG A 107 -1.17 -7.55 7.00
C ARG A 107 -0.38 -7.83 5.73
N HIS A 108 -0.66 -8.95 5.09
CA HIS A 108 -0.06 -9.34 3.82
C HIS A 108 -1.14 -9.63 2.80
N SER A 109 -1.08 -8.96 1.67
CA SER A 109 -1.90 -9.25 0.50
C SER A 109 -1.03 -9.79 -0.63
N GLY A 110 -1.33 -10.99 -1.10
CA GLY A 110 -0.60 -11.66 -2.19
C GLY A 110 -0.36 -13.15 -1.93
N ARG A 111 0.29 -13.79 -2.90
CA ARG A 111 0.57 -15.23 -2.83
C ARG A 111 1.81 -15.51 -1.98
N MET A 112 1.70 -16.43 -1.04
CA MET A 112 2.88 -17.00 -0.36
C MET A 112 3.65 -17.98 -1.26
N ALA A 113 2.97 -18.64 -2.19
CA ALA A 113 3.61 -19.58 -3.12
C ALA A 113 4.68 -18.87 -3.98
N GLY A 114 5.82 -19.52 -4.16
CA GLY A 114 6.98 -18.98 -4.89
C GLY A 114 7.92 -18.09 -4.07
N ILE A 115 7.54 -17.72 -2.84
CA ILE A 115 8.42 -17.04 -1.89
C ILE A 115 9.27 -18.11 -1.18
N ASN A 116 10.55 -17.79 -0.91
CA ASN A 116 11.44 -18.68 -0.14
C ASN A 116 10.81 -19.04 1.22
N PRO A 117 10.88 -20.31 1.67
CA PRO A 117 10.27 -20.77 2.94
C PRO A 117 10.68 -19.96 4.17
N ASP A 118 11.95 -19.54 4.27
CA ASP A 118 12.43 -18.75 5.41
C ASP A 118 11.78 -17.37 5.45
N LEU A 119 11.62 -16.73 4.29
CA LEU A 119 10.92 -15.44 4.18
C LEU A 119 9.42 -15.60 4.46
N GLN A 120 8.80 -16.69 4.00
CA GLN A 120 7.41 -17.01 4.36
C GLN A 120 7.23 -17.15 5.87
N ALA A 121 8.17 -17.83 6.55
CA ALA A 121 8.13 -17.98 8.00
C ALA A 121 8.25 -16.63 8.73
N GLN A 122 9.14 -15.74 8.24
CA GLN A 122 9.29 -14.38 8.79
C GLN A 122 8.03 -13.54 8.59
N ILE A 123 7.39 -13.63 7.41
CA ILE A 123 6.13 -12.93 7.14
C ILE A 123 5.05 -13.43 8.10
N ARG A 124 4.84 -14.76 8.21
CA ARG A 124 3.85 -15.33 9.15
C ARG A 124 4.09 -14.89 10.59
N HIS A 125 5.35 -14.91 11.03
CA HIS A 125 5.70 -14.43 12.36
C HIS A 125 5.38 -12.96 12.58
N ALA A 126 5.65 -12.10 11.58
CA ALA A 126 5.31 -10.67 11.66
C ALA A 126 3.79 -10.44 11.76
N LEU A 127 2.99 -11.21 11.01
CA LEU A 127 1.53 -11.15 11.08
C LEU A 127 1.04 -11.56 12.48
N GLU A 128 1.54 -12.68 13.01
CA GLU A 128 1.17 -13.23 14.33
C GLU A 128 1.51 -12.26 15.46
N VAL A 129 2.74 -11.74 15.51
CA VAL A 129 3.19 -10.81 16.55
C VAL A 129 2.35 -9.53 16.60
N THR A 130 1.88 -9.06 15.45
CA THR A 130 1.20 -7.76 15.35
C THR A 130 -0.32 -7.86 15.23
N GLN A 131 -0.92 -9.07 15.24
CA GLN A 131 -2.34 -9.31 14.93
C GLN A 131 -3.34 -8.55 15.83
N HIS A 132 -2.93 -8.22 17.05
CA HIS A 132 -3.78 -7.53 18.03
C HIS A 132 -3.49 -6.03 18.14
N ASN A 133 -2.62 -5.50 17.30
CA ASN A 133 -2.37 -4.08 17.25
C ASN A 133 -3.52 -3.36 16.51
N ASP A 134 -3.83 -2.12 16.90
CA ASP A 134 -5.03 -1.41 16.45
C ASP A 134 -4.82 0.06 16.09
N ARG A 135 -3.57 0.55 16.18
CA ARG A 135 -3.28 1.96 15.91
C ARG A 135 -3.40 2.31 14.43
N ILE A 136 -2.86 1.45 13.56
CA ILE A 136 -2.92 1.53 12.10
C ILE A 136 -2.64 0.16 11.52
N ILE A 137 -3.28 -0.16 10.40
CA ILE A 137 -2.97 -1.36 9.62
C ILE A 137 -1.99 -0.99 8.51
N LEU A 138 -0.83 -1.63 8.49
CA LEU A 138 0.11 -1.64 7.36
C LEU A 138 -0.11 -2.91 6.55
N ASN A 139 -0.85 -2.81 5.46
CA ASN A 139 -1.03 -3.91 4.53
C ASN A 139 0.06 -3.90 3.45
N VAL A 140 0.85 -4.96 3.39
CA VAL A 140 1.97 -5.09 2.45
C VAL A 140 1.52 -5.95 1.28
N ALA A 141 1.24 -5.33 0.13
CA ALA A 141 0.98 -6.03 -1.12
C ALA A 141 2.31 -6.54 -1.69
N PHE A 142 2.62 -7.82 -1.42
CA PHE A 142 3.86 -8.48 -1.78
C PHE A 142 3.58 -9.80 -2.51
N ASN A 143 4.23 -10.03 -3.64
CA ASN A 143 3.87 -11.07 -4.61
C ASN A 143 2.38 -10.97 -4.99
N TYR A 144 1.96 -9.73 -5.20
CA TYR A 144 0.58 -9.33 -5.40
C TYR A 144 0.31 -8.93 -6.86
N GLY A 145 -0.89 -9.21 -7.32
CA GLY A 145 -1.45 -8.70 -8.57
C GLY A 145 -2.97 -8.85 -8.53
N GLY A 146 -3.71 -7.76 -8.78
CA GLY A 146 -5.17 -7.75 -8.63
C GLY A 146 -5.89 -8.76 -9.53
N ARG A 147 -5.41 -9.00 -10.75
CA ARG A 147 -5.96 -10.06 -11.62
C ARG A 147 -5.72 -11.45 -11.02
N ALA A 148 -4.55 -11.69 -10.43
CA ALA A 148 -4.25 -12.96 -9.78
C ALA A 148 -5.09 -13.14 -8.51
N GLU A 149 -5.28 -12.10 -7.72
CA GLU A 149 -6.15 -12.08 -6.54
C GLU A 149 -7.58 -12.47 -6.91
N ILE A 150 -8.16 -11.82 -7.93
CA ILE A 150 -9.51 -12.11 -8.41
C ILE A 150 -9.64 -13.58 -8.86
N LEU A 151 -8.67 -14.09 -9.62
CA LEU A 151 -8.68 -15.48 -10.07
C LEU A 151 -8.56 -16.47 -8.91
N ASP A 152 -7.76 -16.16 -7.89
CA ASP A 152 -7.63 -17.01 -6.70
C ASP A 152 -8.91 -16.97 -5.86
N ALA A 153 -9.55 -15.81 -5.72
CA ALA A 153 -10.85 -15.68 -5.08
C ALA A 153 -11.93 -16.50 -5.81
N VAL A 154 -12.00 -16.42 -7.14
CA VAL A 154 -12.94 -17.23 -7.95
C VAL A 154 -12.70 -18.73 -7.74
N ARG A 155 -11.45 -19.18 -7.74
CA ARG A 155 -11.13 -20.60 -7.47
C ARG A 155 -11.61 -21.05 -6.10
N GLN A 156 -11.45 -20.20 -5.08
CA GLN A 156 -11.89 -20.52 -3.73
C GLN A 156 -13.43 -20.56 -3.64
N VAL A 157 -14.12 -19.59 -4.24
CA VAL A 157 -15.59 -19.57 -4.34
C VAL A 157 -16.13 -20.87 -4.96
N ILE A 158 -15.49 -21.33 -6.05
CA ILE A 158 -15.86 -22.60 -6.71
C ILE A 158 -15.56 -23.79 -5.79
N ALA A 159 -14.40 -23.80 -5.13
CA ALA A 159 -13.99 -24.88 -4.22
C ALA A 159 -14.92 -25.02 -3.02
N ASP A 160 -15.42 -23.89 -2.49
CA ASP A 160 -16.36 -23.84 -1.37
C ASP A 160 -17.82 -24.14 -1.80
N GLY A 161 -18.07 -24.34 -3.11
CA GLY A 161 -19.38 -24.71 -3.64
C GLY A 161 -20.43 -23.61 -3.52
N ILE A 162 -20.02 -22.33 -3.54
CA ILE A 162 -20.94 -21.20 -3.44
C ILE A 162 -21.86 -21.17 -4.67
N PRO A 163 -23.21 -21.24 -4.49
CA PRO A 163 -24.12 -21.14 -5.62
C PRO A 163 -24.01 -19.78 -6.32
N PRO A 164 -24.12 -19.75 -7.67
CA PRO A 164 -24.02 -18.50 -8.43
C PRO A 164 -24.97 -17.41 -7.96
N ASP A 165 -26.22 -17.76 -7.63
CA ASP A 165 -27.25 -16.82 -7.17
C ASP A 165 -27.01 -16.28 -5.76
N SER A 166 -26.10 -16.89 -5.00
CA SER A 166 -25.70 -16.46 -3.66
C SER A 166 -24.44 -15.58 -3.68
N LEU A 167 -23.78 -15.45 -4.83
CA LEU A 167 -22.55 -14.68 -4.95
C LEU A 167 -22.89 -13.21 -5.10
N THR A 168 -22.59 -12.43 -4.06
CA THR A 168 -22.70 -10.95 -4.04
C THR A 168 -21.30 -10.32 -4.01
N GLU A 169 -21.22 -9.00 -4.24
CA GLU A 169 -19.95 -8.25 -4.14
C GLU A 169 -19.36 -8.35 -2.73
N GLU A 170 -20.20 -8.28 -1.69
CA GLU A 170 -19.78 -8.37 -0.29
C GLU A 170 -19.26 -9.79 0.04
N LEU A 171 -19.92 -10.83 -0.47
CA LEU A 171 -19.45 -12.19 -0.28
C LEU A 171 -18.13 -12.42 -1.04
N PHE A 172 -18.04 -11.96 -2.29
CA PHE A 172 -16.83 -12.10 -3.10
C PHE A 172 -15.63 -11.37 -2.46
N SER A 173 -15.83 -10.17 -1.89
CA SER A 173 -14.79 -9.41 -1.22
C SER A 173 -14.16 -10.17 -0.04
N ARG A 174 -14.90 -11.10 0.60
CA ARG A 174 -14.36 -11.96 1.67
C ARG A 174 -13.37 -13.01 1.18
N TYR A 175 -13.33 -13.28 -0.13
CA TYR A 175 -12.38 -14.20 -0.76
C TYR A 175 -11.13 -13.51 -1.29
N LEU A 176 -11.11 -12.18 -1.30
CA LEU A 176 -9.92 -11.41 -1.69
C LEU A 176 -8.84 -11.46 -0.61
N TYR A 177 -7.59 -11.19 -0.98
CA TYR A 177 -6.47 -11.12 -0.03
C TYR A 177 -6.65 -9.99 1.01
N THR A 178 -7.49 -9.01 0.69
CA THR A 178 -7.84 -7.86 1.53
C THR A 178 -9.15 -8.08 2.31
N CYS A 179 -9.63 -9.31 2.51
CA CYS A 179 -10.97 -9.65 3.03
C CYS A 179 -11.15 -8.90 4.33
N ASP A 180 -10.72 -8.52 5.22
CA ASP A 180 -11.06 -7.76 6.44
C ASP A 180 -10.66 -6.28 6.36
N LEU A 181 -10.31 -5.79 5.19
CA LEU A 181 -9.97 -4.39 4.97
C LEU A 181 -11.08 -3.70 4.19
N PRO A 182 -11.38 -2.44 4.48
CA PRO A 182 -12.29 -1.65 3.64
C PRO A 182 -11.64 -1.38 2.27
N ASP A 183 -12.46 -1.05 1.29
CA ASP A 183 -11.99 -0.58 0.00
C ASP A 183 -11.11 0.67 0.14
N ALA A 184 -10.22 0.88 -0.85
CA ALA A 184 -9.35 2.03 -0.84
C ALA A 184 -10.12 3.32 -1.16
N ASP A 185 -9.91 4.36 -0.36
CA ASP A 185 -10.48 5.69 -0.62
C ASP A 185 -9.59 6.53 -1.54
N LEU A 186 -8.28 6.36 -1.42
CA LEU A 186 -7.28 7.12 -2.17
C LEU A 186 -6.14 6.19 -2.62
N ILE A 187 -5.83 6.25 -3.90
CA ILE A 187 -4.62 5.63 -4.46
C ILE A 187 -3.61 6.72 -4.82
N ILE A 188 -2.44 6.64 -4.22
CA ILE A 188 -1.31 7.54 -4.51
C ILE A 188 -0.29 6.80 -5.37
N ARG A 189 0.20 7.42 -6.44
CA ARG A 189 1.33 6.92 -7.20
C ARG A 189 2.42 7.96 -7.31
N THR A 190 3.64 7.60 -6.89
CA THR A 190 4.85 8.41 -7.02
C THR A 190 5.54 8.16 -8.36
N GLY A 191 6.46 9.05 -8.77
CA GLY A 191 7.29 8.84 -9.95
C GLY A 191 6.68 9.26 -11.29
N GLY A 192 5.55 9.99 -11.29
CA GLY A 192 5.01 10.69 -12.47
C GLY A 192 4.22 9.83 -13.46
N GLU A 193 3.83 8.61 -13.07
CA GLU A 193 3.11 7.70 -13.96
C GLU A 193 1.61 7.62 -13.64
N TRP A 194 0.78 7.57 -14.69
CA TRP A 194 -0.67 7.50 -14.59
C TRP A 194 -1.19 6.11 -14.96
N ARG A 195 -1.05 5.14 -14.07
CA ARG A 195 -1.59 3.79 -14.23
C ARG A 195 -1.60 3.05 -12.90
N LEU A 196 -2.55 2.13 -12.69
CA LEU A 196 -2.67 1.29 -11.50
C LEU A 196 -1.67 0.13 -11.46
N SER A 197 -1.19 -0.31 -12.62
CA SER A 197 -0.26 -1.44 -12.74
C SER A 197 -0.72 -2.68 -11.95
N ASN A 198 -1.99 -3.07 -12.12
CA ASN A 198 -2.55 -4.27 -11.50
C ASN A 198 -2.64 -4.20 -9.95
N PHE A 199 -2.64 -3.00 -9.37
CA PHE A 199 -2.73 -2.78 -7.92
C PHE A 199 -4.16 -2.52 -7.49
N LEU A 200 -4.65 -3.27 -6.49
CA LEU A 200 -5.96 -3.12 -5.84
C LEU A 200 -7.13 -2.89 -6.82
N ILE A 201 -7.20 -3.66 -7.93
CA ILE A 201 -8.16 -3.40 -9.03
C ILE A 201 -9.61 -3.43 -8.53
N TRP A 202 -9.96 -4.40 -7.68
CA TRP A 202 -11.28 -4.51 -7.09
C TRP A 202 -11.53 -3.41 -6.07
N GLN A 203 -10.62 -3.27 -5.12
CA GLN A 203 -10.74 -2.39 -3.96
C GLN A 203 -10.62 -0.90 -4.31
N ALA A 204 -10.09 -0.56 -5.48
CA ALA A 204 -9.92 0.82 -5.95
C ALA A 204 -11.02 1.28 -6.91
N ALA A 205 -12.11 0.50 -7.06
CA ALA A 205 -13.18 0.79 -8.00
C ALA A 205 -13.81 2.18 -7.82
N TYR A 206 -13.86 2.66 -6.58
CA TYR A 206 -14.38 3.98 -6.21
C TYR A 206 -13.35 4.89 -5.53
N ALA A 207 -12.06 4.52 -5.60
CA ALA A 207 -10.99 5.33 -5.04
C ALA A 207 -10.74 6.61 -5.84
N GLU A 208 -10.34 7.67 -5.15
CA GLU A 208 -9.73 8.82 -5.79
C GLU A 208 -8.27 8.52 -6.14
N TYR A 209 -7.75 9.17 -7.18
CA TYR A 209 -6.38 8.95 -7.65
C TYR A 209 -5.56 10.22 -7.56
N TYR A 210 -4.38 10.11 -6.98
CA TYR A 210 -3.38 11.18 -6.90
C TYR A 210 -2.06 10.69 -7.48
N THR A 211 -1.43 11.48 -8.34
CA THR A 211 -0.10 11.18 -8.87
C THR A 211 0.83 12.35 -8.67
N THR A 212 2.09 12.07 -8.34
CA THR A 212 3.13 13.09 -8.18
C THR A 212 4.39 12.69 -8.96
N PRO A 213 5.12 13.66 -9.56
CA PRO A 213 6.41 13.40 -10.18
C PRO A 213 7.50 13.04 -9.16
N THR A 214 7.29 13.34 -7.88
CA THR A 214 8.22 13.02 -6.80
C THR A 214 8.47 11.51 -6.73
N TYR A 215 9.73 11.08 -6.71
CA TYR A 215 10.09 9.68 -6.53
C TYR A 215 9.84 9.23 -5.10
N TRP A 216 9.46 7.95 -4.93
CA TRP A 216 9.10 7.40 -3.62
C TRP A 216 10.09 7.69 -2.49
N PRO A 217 11.45 7.60 -2.63
CA PRO A 217 12.36 7.92 -1.54
C PRO A 217 12.31 9.37 -1.06
N ASP A 218 11.90 10.29 -1.94
CA ASP A 218 11.76 11.72 -1.64
C ASP A 218 10.32 12.13 -1.30
N PHE A 219 9.34 11.21 -1.42
CA PHE A 219 7.96 11.45 -1.05
C PHE A 219 7.85 11.53 0.48
N ASP A 220 7.71 12.71 1.01
CA ASP A 220 7.68 12.98 2.44
C ASP A 220 6.28 13.28 2.98
N GLU A 221 6.21 13.76 4.22
CA GLU A 221 4.96 14.13 4.87
C GLU A 221 4.27 15.31 4.17
N GLU A 222 5.03 16.26 3.64
CA GLU A 222 4.47 17.40 2.90
C GLU A 222 3.82 16.93 1.60
N GLU A 223 4.45 16.01 0.88
CA GLU A 223 3.88 15.40 -0.32
C GLU A 223 2.62 14.57 -0.02
N LEU A 224 2.62 13.83 1.10
CA LEU A 224 1.42 13.14 1.57
C LEU A 224 0.31 14.14 1.90
N TYR A 225 0.63 15.23 2.57
CA TYR A 225 -0.35 16.28 2.90
C TYR A 225 -0.96 16.92 1.65
N LYS A 226 -0.18 17.17 0.60
CA LYS A 226 -0.69 17.64 -0.70
C LYS A 226 -1.72 16.67 -1.30
N ALA A 227 -1.43 15.36 -1.25
CA ALA A 227 -2.37 14.34 -1.71
C ALA A 227 -3.67 14.34 -0.88
N LEU A 228 -3.56 14.52 0.44
CA LEU A 228 -4.73 14.60 1.32
C LEU A 228 -5.55 15.88 1.10
N LEU A 229 -4.92 17.01 0.83
CA LEU A 229 -5.62 18.25 0.46
C LEU A 229 -6.39 18.09 -0.84
N GLU A 230 -5.78 17.47 -1.85
CA GLU A 230 -6.47 17.22 -3.13
C GLU A 230 -7.65 16.25 -2.96
N TYR A 231 -7.48 15.18 -2.18
CA TYR A 231 -8.58 14.29 -1.80
C TYR A 231 -9.71 15.05 -1.10
N ASN A 232 -9.36 15.89 -0.14
CA ASN A 232 -10.32 16.68 0.65
C ASN A 232 -11.08 17.71 -0.18
N ALA A 233 -10.49 18.22 -1.27
CA ALA A 233 -11.15 19.17 -2.18
C ALA A 233 -12.14 18.52 -3.15
N ARG A 234 -12.14 17.19 -3.27
CA ARG A 234 -13.02 16.47 -4.19
C ARG A 234 -14.35 16.09 -3.54
N GLU A 235 -15.45 16.32 -4.25
CA GLU A 235 -16.77 15.81 -3.87
C GLU A 235 -16.95 14.37 -4.35
N ARG A 236 -17.04 13.42 -3.42
CA ARG A 236 -17.34 12.01 -3.72
C ARG A 236 -18.84 11.82 -3.93
N ARG A 237 -19.26 11.66 -5.18
CA ARG A 237 -20.70 11.61 -5.53
C ARG A 237 -21.28 10.19 -5.55
N PHE A 238 -20.51 9.15 -5.62
CA PHE A 238 -20.96 7.74 -5.68
C PHE A 238 -22.16 7.55 -6.63
N GLY A 239 -22.15 8.20 -7.81
CA GLY A 239 -23.24 8.18 -8.78
C GLY A 239 -24.48 8.99 -8.42
N ARG A 240 -24.50 9.77 -7.34
CA ARG A 240 -25.64 10.60 -6.94
C ARG A 240 -25.57 11.98 -7.62
N VAL A 241 -26.71 12.47 -8.09
CA VAL A 241 -26.89 13.86 -8.56
C VAL A 241 -27.22 14.71 -7.34
N LEU A 242 -26.38 15.72 -7.04
CA LEU A 242 -26.73 16.71 -6.02
C LEU A 242 -27.92 17.52 -6.49
N GLN A 243 -29.00 17.55 -5.74
CA GLN A 243 -30.09 18.51 -5.96
C GLN A 243 -29.51 19.90 -5.74
N GLN A 244 -29.53 20.73 -6.78
CA GLN A 244 -29.22 22.14 -6.65
C GLN A 244 -30.31 22.75 -5.77
N THR A 245 -29.95 23.19 -4.57
CA THR A 245 -30.77 24.05 -3.71
C THR A 245 -30.64 25.48 -4.17
#